data_ea008ba604a64d72545e4b55851ce114
#
_entry.id   ea008ba604a64d72545e4b55851ce114
#
_cell.length_a   1.000
_cell.length_b   1.000
_cell.length_c   1.000
_cell.angle_alpha   90.00
_cell.angle_beta   90.00
_cell.angle_gamma   90.00
#
_symmetry.space_group_name_H-M   'P 1'
#
loop_
_entity.id
_entity.type
_entity.pdbx_description
1 polymer ?
#
loop_
_entity_poly.entity_id
_entity_poly.type
_entity_poly.pdbx_seq_one_letter_code
_entity_poly.pdbx_strand_id
1 'polypeptide(L)'
;MKRAVAVKPMKNYILLVKFDNGEERIYNCYKLLQNKMFAEIANVGYFNTVHIDDMGIVCWSDALDISPFELYDNSQKVEEFSF
;
A
#
# COMPACT_ATOMS: atom_id res chain seq x y z
N MET A 1 -11.12 6.34 -11.56
CA MET A 1 -10.28 5.53 -10.67
C MET A 1 -9.19 6.39 -10.07
N LYS A 2 -8.98 6.28 -8.76
CA LYS A 2 -7.90 7.03 -8.10
C LYS A 2 -6.58 6.28 -8.25
N ARG A 3 -5.55 6.96 -8.69
CA ARG A 3 -4.24 6.36 -8.89
C ARG A 3 -3.26 6.82 -7.82
N ALA A 4 -2.46 5.88 -7.32
CA ALA A 4 -1.37 6.22 -6.42
C ALA A 4 -0.25 6.89 -7.23
N VAL A 5 0.26 7.99 -6.69
CA VAL A 5 1.38 8.71 -7.29
C VAL A 5 2.63 8.67 -6.41
N ALA A 6 2.48 8.26 -5.16
CA ALA A 6 3.60 8.06 -4.24
C ALA A 6 3.21 7.03 -3.18
N VAL A 7 4.18 6.23 -2.73
CA VAL A 7 3.98 5.27 -1.66
C VAL A 7 5.20 5.26 -0.76
N LYS A 8 4.97 5.17 0.56
CA LYS A 8 6.04 5.12 1.54
C LYS A 8 5.71 4.02 2.55
N PRO A 9 6.63 3.06 2.76
CA PRO A 9 6.43 2.06 3.80
C PRO A 9 6.66 2.68 5.17
N MET A 10 5.81 2.34 6.13
CA MET A 10 5.89 2.84 7.49
C MET A 10 5.89 1.68 8.47
N LYS A 11 6.09 1.95 9.74
CA LYS A 11 6.12 0.92 10.79
C LYS A 11 4.79 0.17 10.83
N ASN A 12 4.84 -1.06 11.32
CA ASN A 12 3.66 -1.90 11.54
C ASN A 12 2.91 -2.24 10.25
N TYR A 13 3.66 -2.39 9.14
CA TYR A 13 3.09 -2.83 7.84
C TYR A 13 2.04 -1.85 7.32
N ILE A 14 2.28 -0.57 7.54
CA ILE A 14 1.41 0.50 7.06
C ILE A 14 2.04 1.16 5.84
N LEU A 15 1.22 1.48 4.85
CA LEU A 15 1.64 2.24 3.68
C LEU A 15 1.01 3.62 3.73
N LEU A 16 1.82 4.65 3.58
CA LEU A 16 1.34 6.01 3.34
C LEU A 16 1.28 6.19 1.83
N VAL A 17 0.10 6.47 1.30
CA VAL A 17 -0.11 6.55 -0.15
C VAL A 17 -0.69 7.91 -0.50
N LYS A 18 -0.09 8.55 -1.50
CA LYS A 18 -0.64 9.77 -2.08
C LYS A 18 -1.31 9.41 -3.40
N PHE A 19 -2.52 9.92 -3.59
CA PHE A 19 -3.30 9.67 -4.80
C PHE A 19 -3.31 10.89 -5.71
N ASP A 20 -3.68 10.68 -6.97
CA ASP A 20 -3.66 11.72 -7.99
C ASP A 20 -4.68 12.85 -7.75
N ASN A 21 -5.66 12.61 -6.88
CA ASN A 21 -6.60 13.65 -6.45
C ASN A 21 -6.06 14.51 -5.30
N GLY A 22 -4.80 14.30 -4.89
CA GLY A 22 -4.17 15.04 -3.81
C GLY A 22 -4.37 14.46 -2.43
N GLU A 23 -5.22 13.45 -2.26
CA GLU A 23 -5.44 12.83 -0.97
C GLU A 23 -4.23 12.02 -0.52
N GLU A 24 -3.90 12.10 0.77
CA GLU A 24 -2.96 11.20 1.41
C GLU A 24 -3.75 10.25 2.30
N ARG A 25 -3.50 8.96 2.13
CA ARG A 25 -4.25 7.92 2.83
C ARG A 25 -3.31 6.86 3.40
N ILE A 26 -3.81 6.16 4.41
CA ILE A 26 -3.07 5.11 5.10
C ILE A 26 -3.74 3.77 4.76
N TYR A 27 -2.93 2.83 4.29
CA TYR A 27 -3.40 1.47 4.03
C TYR A 27 -2.70 0.51 4.98
N ASN A 28 -3.47 -0.25 5.75
CA ASN A 28 -2.94 -1.23 6.69
C ASN A 28 -2.83 -2.58 6.00
N CYS A 29 -1.61 -3.09 5.88
CA CYS A 29 -1.35 -4.34 5.16
C CYS A 29 -1.60 -5.60 5.99
N TYR A 30 -2.05 -5.50 7.22
CA TYR A 30 -2.32 -6.71 8.04
C TYR A 30 -3.28 -7.67 7.34
N LYS A 31 -4.26 -7.13 6.63
CA LYS A 31 -5.19 -7.94 5.86
C LYS A 31 -4.48 -8.80 4.82
N LEU A 32 -3.48 -8.21 4.15
CA LEU A 32 -2.70 -8.93 3.15
C LEU A 32 -1.85 -10.03 3.80
N LEU A 33 -1.34 -9.79 5.00
CA LEU A 33 -0.48 -10.74 5.69
C LEU A 33 -1.21 -12.05 6.03
N GLN A 34 -2.53 -12.03 6.03
CA GLN A 34 -3.33 -13.23 6.27
C GLN A 34 -3.44 -14.11 5.02
N ASN A 35 -3.02 -13.58 3.88
CA ASN A 35 -3.03 -14.31 2.61
C ASN A 35 -1.64 -14.87 2.35
N LYS A 36 -1.54 -16.18 2.14
CA LYS A 36 -0.24 -16.85 1.91
C LYS A 36 0.52 -16.25 0.73
N MET A 37 -0.20 -15.72 -0.27
CA MET A 37 0.42 -15.10 -1.42
C MET A 37 1.31 -13.94 -1.01
N PHE A 38 0.96 -13.23 0.06
CA PHE A 38 1.70 -12.06 0.54
C PHE A 38 2.63 -12.37 1.71
N ALA A 39 2.93 -13.65 1.97
CA ALA A 39 3.75 -14.04 3.12
C ALA A 39 5.12 -13.35 3.13
N GLU A 40 5.69 -13.06 1.96
CA GLU A 40 7.00 -12.44 1.86
C GLU A 40 7.06 -11.04 2.46
N ILE A 41 5.95 -10.29 2.45
CA ILE A 41 5.96 -8.93 2.98
C ILE A 41 6.04 -8.90 4.50
N ALA A 42 5.88 -10.04 5.18
CA ALA A 42 6.12 -10.12 6.62
C ALA A 42 7.58 -9.82 6.97
N ASN A 43 8.49 -10.06 6.02
CA ASN A 43 9.89 -9.63 6.17
C ASN A 43 9.95 -8.13 5.96
N VAL A 44 10.37 -7.38 6.98
CA VAL A 44 10.36 -5.92 6.95
C VAL A 44 11.25 -5.38 5.83
N GLY A 45 12.40 -6.01 5.59
CA GLY A 45 13.29 -5.60 4.51
C GLY A 45 12.60 -5.69 3.15
N TYR A 46 11.87 -6.78 2.93
CA TYR A 46 11.12 -6.94 1.69
C TYR A 46 9.94 -5.97 1.63
N PHE A 47 9.21 -5.82 2.74
CA PHE A 47 8.09 -4.87 2.81
C PHE A 47 8.53 -3.47 2.38
N ASN A 48 9.73 -3.07 2.80
CA ASN A 48 10.24 -1.73 2.50
C ASN A 48 10.61 -1.52 1.03
N THR A 49 10.58 -2.57 0.20
CA THR A 49 10.82 -2.44 -1.25
C THR A 49 9.58 -2.06 -2.03
N VAL A 50 8.46 -1.80 -1.36
CA VAL A 50 7.21 -1.41 -2.01
C VAL A 50 7.46 -0.20 -2.92
N HIS A 51 6.83 -0.21 -4.09
CA HIS A 51 7.01 0.85 -5.08
C HIS A 51 5.79 0.90 -6.00
N ILE A 52 5.76 1.91 -6.86
CA ILE A 52 4.72 2.05 -7.88
C ILE A 52 5.34 1.68 -9.22
N ASP A 53 4.72 0.74 -9.94
CA ASP A 53 5.23 0.27 -11.22
C ASP A 53 4.85 1.23 -12.36
N ASP A 54 5.24 0.86 -13.59
CA ASP A 54 4.99 1.67 -14.77
C ASP A 54 3.51 1.87 -15.08
N MET A 55 2.66 1.01 -14.54
CA MET A 55 1.21 1.09 -14.71
C MET A 55 0.54 1.90 -13.59
N GLY A 56 1.32 2.42 -12.66
CA GLY A 56 0.77 3.17 -11.52
C GLY A 56 0.23 2.28 -10.41
N ILE A 57 0.66 1.02 -10.35
CA ILE A 57 0.18 0.05 -9.38
C ILE A 57 1.17 -0.07 -8.22
N VAL A 58 0.67 0.00 -6.99
CA VAL A 58 1.50 -0.24 -5.80
C VAL A 58 1.79 -1.72 -5.70
N CYS A 59 3.06 -2.08 -5.63
CA CYS A 59 3.46 -3.48 -5.67
C CYS A 59 4.83 -3.70 -5.01
N TRP A 60 5.14 -4.98 -4.78
CA TRP A 60 6.46 -5.44 -4.36
C TRP A 60 7.14 -6.21 -5.49
N SER A 61 6.34 -6.83 -6.36
CA SER A 61 6.81 -7.54 -7.54
C SER A 61 5.63 -7.65 -8.51
N ASP A 62 5.88 -8.21 -9.69
CA ASP A 62 4.82 -8.42 -10.67
C ASP A 62 3.70 -9.31 -10.13
N ALA A 63 4.04 -10.22 -9.22
CA ALA A 63 3.07 -11.14 -8.64
C ALA A 63 2.41 -10.61 -7.36
N LEU A 64 3.01 -9.61 -6.72
CA LEU A 64 2.54 -9.08 -5.44
C LEU A 64 2.19 -7.61 -5.58
N ASP A 65 0.97 -7.35 -5.98
CA ASP A 65 0.45 -6.00 -6.15
C ASP A 65 -0.86 -5.81 -5.39
N ILE A 66 -1.25 -4.55 -5.22
CA ILE A 66 -2.51 -4.21 -4.59
C ILE A 66 -3.37 -3.53 -5.65
N SER A 67 -4.58 -4.08 -5.87
CA SER A 67 -5.54 -3.48 -6.78
C SER A 67 -5.77 -2.00 -6.40
N PRO A 68 -5.80 -1.06 -7.37
CA PRO A 68 -6.09 0.34 -7.07
C PRO A 68 -7.40 0.54 -6.32
N PHE A 69 -8.41 -0.27 -6.63
CA PHE A 69 -9.71 -0.19 -5.95
C PHE A 69 -9.58 -0.61 -4.49
N GLU A 70 -8.91 -1.72 -4.23
CA GLU A 70 -8.67 -2.20 -2.87
C GLU A 70 -7.87 -1.15 -2.08
N LEU A 71 -6.82 -0.63 -2.69
CA LEU A 71 -5.93 0.31 -2.02
C LEU A 71 -6.67 1.58 -1.60
N TYR A 72 -7.48 2.15 -2.48
CA TYR A 72 -8.20 3.38 -2.16
C TYR A 72 -9.40 3.11 -1.24
N ASP A 73 -10.21 2.13 -1.59
CA ASP A 73 -11.49 1.89 -0.87
C ASP A 73 -11.28 1.44 0.57
N ASN A 74 -10.16 0.74 0.85
CA ASN A 74 -9.89 0.21 2.18
C ASN A 74 -8.79 0.97 2.92
N SER A 75 -8.44 2.16 2.43
CA SER A 75 -7.52 3.05 3.12
C SER A 75 -8.30 4.11 3.91
N GLN A 76 -7.62 4.77 4.82
CA GLN A 76 -8.17 5.88 5.62
C GLN A 76 -7.42 7.15 5.31
N LYS A 77 -8.10 8.28 5.31
CA LYS A 77 -7.43 9.58 5.19
C LYS A 77 -6.47 9.76 6.36
N VAL A 78 -5.33 10.39 6.08
CA VAL A 78 -4.29 10.59 7.10
C VAL A 78 -4.85 11.30 8.33
N GLU A 79 -5.67 12.32 8.15
CA GLU A 79 -6.24 13.08 9.26
C GLU A 79 -7.20 12.29 10.13
N GLU A 80 -7.65 11.12 9.65
CA GLU A 80 -8.54 10.23 10.41
C GLU A 80 -7.78 9.08 11.08
N PHE A 81 -6.48 8.95 10.78
CA PHE A 81 -5.67 7.84 11.26
C PHE A 81 -4.94 8.22 12.55
N SER A 82 -5.01 7.34 13.55
CA SER A 82 -4.30 7.53 14.81
C SER A 82 -3.01 6.71 14.78
N PHE A 83 -1.90 7.41 14.72
CA PHE A 83 -0.59 6.77 14.80
C PHE A 83 -0.26 6.47 16.28
#